data_198b4c1f7ed6e396b1cf0eb2284bdfe0
#
_entry.id   198b4c1f7ed6e396b1cf0eb2284bdfe0
#
_cell.length_a   1.000
_cell.length_b   1.000
_cell.length_c   1.000
_cell.angle_alpha   90.00
_cell.angle_beta   90.00
_cell.angle_gamma   90.00
#
_symmetry.space_group_name_H-M   'P 1'
#
loop_
_entity.id
_entity.type
_entity.pdbx_description
1 polymer ?
#
loop_
_entity_poly.entity_id
_entity_poly.type
_entity_poly.pdbx_seq_one_letter_code
_entity_poly.pdbx_strand_id
1 'polypeptide(L)'
;MRPAAAEPLTVLAILRLTLGAMFVWVFFENLGKNLYTPEGYASLIRYYIEKGSAPPVWKAIMSYMAAHAAVAAPMQATAELGFGVFLVLGLASRAVALAAFGLLTSLWVSEWGTAWIWELLVPMVVAACLTLGTPGRRLGVDAALARRYPDVPLW
;
A
#
# COMPACT_ATOMS: atom_id res chain seq x y z
N MET A 1 21.34 21.68 26.32
CA MET A 1 20.53 21.83 25.09
C MET A 1 19.55 20.68 25.04
N ARG A 2 18.25 20.92 25.14
CA ARG A 2 17.25 19.89 24.82
C ARG A 2 17.28 19.67 23.32
N PRO A 3 17.41 18.43 22.80
CA PRO A 3 17.27 18.19 21.39
C PRO A 3 15.90 18.70 20.94
N ALA A 4 15.85 19.49 19.88
CA ALA A 4 14.58 19.94 19.31
C ALA A 4 13.77 18.70 18.95
N ALA A 5 12.58 18.55 19.53
CA ALA A 5 11.69 17.47 19.18
C ALA A 5 11.38 17.55 17.66
N ALA A 6 11.52 16.44 16.95
CA ALA A 6 11.18 16.41 15.54
C ALA A 6 9.74 16.86 15.36
N GLU A 7 9.50 17.83 14.49
CA GLU A 7 8.13 18.30 14.22
C GLU A 7 7.27 17.12 13.71
N PRO A 8 6.04 16.95 14.22
CA PRO A 8 5.17 15.83 13.84
C PRO A 8 5.01 15.65 12.33
N LEU A 9 4.97 16.75 11.58
CA LEU A 9 4.88 16.71 10.11
C LEU A 9 6.14 16.12 9.45
N THR A 10 7.31 16.28 10.06
CA THR A 10 8.55 15.67 9.55
C THR A 10 8.52 14.16 9.75
N VAL A 11 8.03 13.69 10.89
CA VAL A 11 7.89 12.25 11.17
C VAL A 11 6.92 11.62 10.18
N LEU A 12 5.76 12.26 9.94
CA LEU A 12 4.79 11.79 8.94
C LEU A 12 5.36 11.78 7.52
N ALA A 13 6.16 12.79 7.16
CA ALA A 13 6.82 12.83 5.85
C ALA A 13 7.84 11.68 5.69
N ILE A 14 8.62 11.36 6.72
CA ILE A 14 9.55 10.22 6.70
C ILE A 14 8.80 8.91 6.55
N LEU A 15 7.76 8.68 7.36
CA LEU A 15 6.94 7.46 7.28
C LEU A 15 6.29 7.30 5.89
N ARG A 16 5.80 8.41 5.30
CA ARG A 16 5.25 8.44 3.95
C ARG A 16 6.29 8.05 2.89
N LEU A 17 7.48 8.64 2.95
CA LEU A 17 8.57 8.32 2.03
C LEU A 17 9.01 6.87 2.16
N THR A 18 9.10 6.36 3.39
CA THR A 18 9.45 4.95 3.64
C THR A 18 8.39 4.01 3.07
N LEU A 19 7.11 4.26 3.32
CA LEU A 19 6.02 3.44 2.78
C LEU A 19 5.98 3.50 1.24
N GLY A 20 6.18 4.70 0.67
CA GLY A 20 6.24 4.88 -0.78
C GLY A 20 7.41 4.12 -1.42
N ALA A 21 8.60 4.22 -0.82
CA ALA A 21 9.79 3.49 -1.28
C ALA A 21 9.59 1.97 -1.18
N MET A 22 8.94 1.50 -0.11
CA MET A 22 8.59 0.09 0.05
C MET A 22 7.69 -0.40 -1.10
N PHE A 23 6.64 0.32 -1.45
CA PHE A 23 5.76 -0.04 -2.58
C PHE A 23 6.50 -0.08 -3.91
N VAL A 24 7.37 0.91 -4.18
CA VAL A 24 8.22 0.91 -5.38
C VAL A 24 9.14 -0.31 -5.41
N TRP A 25 9.76 -0.62 -4.28
CA TRP A 25 10.64 -1.79 -4.18
C TRP A 25 9.87 -3.09 -4.42
N VAL A 26 8.75 -3.29 -3.73
CA VAL A 26 7.90 -4.49 -3.88
C VAL A 26 7.40 -4.64 -5.31
N PHE A 27 7.03 -3.54 -5.97
CA PHE A 27 6.64 -3.56 -7.38
C PHE A 27 7.74 -4.17 -8.26
N PHE A 28 8.99 -3.72 -8.14
CA PHE A 28 10.08 -4.27 -8.96
C PHE A 28 10.43 -5.71 -8.59
N GLU A 29 10.33 -6.07 -7.32
CA GLU A 29 10.52 -7.43 -6.85
C GLU A 29 9.45 -8.37 -7.44
N ASN A 30 8.19 -8.00 -7.37
CA ASN A 30 7.07 -8.76 -7.93
C ASN A 30 7.13 -8.84 -9.46
N LEU A 31 7.58 -7.76 -10.12
CA LEU A 31 7.82 -7.75 -11.56
C LEU A 31 8.91 -8.77 -11.93
N GLY A 32 10.02 -8.80 -11.20
CA GLY A 32 11.10 -9.77 -11.40
C GLY A 32 10.69 -11.22 -11.15
N LYS A 33 9.70 -11.43 -10.27
CA LYS A 33 9.12 -12.77 -10.00
C LYS A 33 7.98 -13.14 -10.97
N ASN A 34 7.68 -12.33 -11.98
CA ASN A 34 6.57 -12.48 -12.93
C ASN A 34 5.17 -12.56 -12.26
N LEU A 35 5.01 -11.99 -11.08
CA LEU A 35 3.74 -12.04 -10.33
C LEU A 35 2.65 -11.15 -10.95
N TYR A 36 2.99 -10.28 -11.89
CA TYR A 36 2.02 -9.46 -12.64
C TYR A 36 1.64 -10.06 -13.99
N THR A 37 2.09 -11.28 -14.29
CA THR A 37 1.54 -12.07 -15.39
C THR A 37 0.27 -12.79 -14.93
N PRO A 38 -0.69 -13.09 -15.82
CA PRO A 38 -1.91 -13.83 -15.43
C PRO A 38 -1.59 -15.17 -14.76
N GLU A 39 -0.59 -15.90 -15.27
CA GLU A 39 -0.18 -17.20 -14.77
C GLU A 39 0.50 -17.10 -13.40
N GLY A 40 1.43 -16.15 -13.25
CA GLY A 40 2.15 -15.92 -11.99
C GLY A 40 1.20 -15.47 -10.88
N TYR A 41 0.34 -14.50 -11.17
CA TYR A 41 -0.67 -14.03 -10.23
C TYR A 41 -1.62 -15.15 -9.80
N ALA A 42 -2.22 -15.88 -10.76
CA ALA A 42 -3.15 -16.95 -10.46
C ALA A 42 -2.49 -18.10 -9.68
N SER A 43 -1.21 -18.38 -9.95
CA SER A 43 -0.44 -19.39 -9.22
C SER A 43 -0.24 -19.00 -7.75
N LEU A 44 0.17 -17.74 -7.50
CA LEU A 44 0.35 -17.22 -6.14
C LEU A 44 -0.96 -17.25 -5.34
N ILE A 45 -2.05 -16.79 -5.95
CA ILE A 45 -3.36 -16.78 -5.29
C ILE A 45 -3.83 -18.20 -4.96
N ARG A 46 -3.65 -19.16 -5.87
CA ARG A 46 -3.96 -20.58 -5.60
C ARG A 46 -3.14 -21.14 -4.45
N TYR A 47 -1.86 -20.81 -4.38
CA TYR A 47 -1.01 -21.18 -3.25
C TYR A 47 -1.57 -20.70 -1.91
N TYR A 48 -2.01 -19.43 -1.82
CA TYR A 48 -2.63 -18.90 -0.61
C TYR A 48 -3.96 -19.56 -0.28
N ILE A 49 -4.77 -19.91 -1.27
CA ILE A 49 -6.05 -20.64 -1.06
C ILE A 49 -5.79 -22.03 -0.48
N GLU A 50 -4.81 -22.75 -1.01
CA GLU A 50 -4.50 -24.12 -0.64
C GLU A 50 -3.77 -24.22 0.71
N LYS A 51 -2.79 -23.38 0.94
CA LYS A 51 -1.89 -23.44 2.11
C LYS A 51 -2.31 -22.51 3.24
N GLY A 52 -3.02 -21.42 2.93
CA GLY A 52 -3.40 -20.41 3.89
C GLY A 52 -4.67 -20.73 4.66
N SER A 53 -4.84 -19.97 5.75
CA SER A 53 -5.97 -20.08 6.69
C SER A 53 -6.99 -18.94 6.52
N ALA A 54 -7.02 -18.27 5.37
CA ALA A 54 -7.97 -17.21 5.08
C ALA A 54 -9.42 -17.70 5.21
N PRO A 55 -10.35 -16.83 5.67
CA PRO A 55 -11.77 -17.19 5.80
C PRO A 55 -12.38 -17.69 4.47
N PRO A 56 -13.35 -18.62 4.51
CA PRO A 56 -13.96 -19.19 3.28
C PRO A 56 -14.51 -18.14 2.31
N VAL A 57 -15.14 -17.07 2.82
CA VAL A 57 -15.65 -15.97 2.00
C VAL A 57 -14.50 -15.26 1.26
N TRP A 58 -13.37 -15.06 1.95
CA TRP A 58 -12.18 -14.44 1.32
C TRP A 58 -11.56 -15.36 0.29
N LYS A 59 -11.48 -16.68 0.56
CA LYS A 59 -11.02 -17.67 -0.42
C LYS A 59 -11.87 -17.68 -1.69
N ALA A 60 -13.19 -17.45 -1.58
CA ALA A 60 -14.06 -17.31 -2.74
C ALA A 60 -13.73 -16.07 -3.58
N ILE A 61 -13.47 -14.92 -2.92
CA ILE A 61 -13.00 -13.69 -3.59
C ILE A 61 -11.66 -13.94 -4.30
N MET A 62 -10.71 -14.56 -3.61
CA MET A 62 -9.40 -14.90 -4.16
C MET A 62 -9.53 -15.83 -5.38
N SER A 63 -10.42 -16.82 -5.33
CA SER A 63 -10.69 -17.72 -6.45
C SER A 63 -11.25 -16.96 -7.66
N TYR A 64 -12.14 -16.00 -7.43
CA TYR A 64 -12.64 -15.12 -8.48
C TYR A 64 -11.51 -14.27 -9.08
N MET A 65 -10.65 -13.69 -8.25
CA MET A 65 -9.50 -12.90 -8.72
C MET A 65 -8.52 -13.76 -9.53
N ALA A 66 -8.24 -15.00 -9.10
CA ALA A 66 -7.39 -15.93 -9.83
C ALA A 66 -7.99 -16.33 -11.19
N ALA A 67 -9.32 -16.50 -11.27
CA ALA A 67 -10.01 -16.77 -12.52
C ALA A 67 -9.97 -15.59 -13.51
N HIS A 68 -9.84 -14.37 -12.99
CA HIS A 68 -9.77 -13.13 -13.77
C HIS A 68 -8.36 -12.50 -13.73
N ALA A 69 -7.33 -13.32 -13.59
CA ALA A 69 -5.95 -12.88 -13.41
C ALA A 69 -5.44 -11.93 -14.53
N ALA A 70 -5.95 -12.07 -15.76
CA ALA A 70 -5.62 -11.17 -16.87
C ALA A 70 -5.97 -9.70 -16.59
N VAL A 71 -6.92 -9.43 -15.70
CA VAL A 71 -7.31 -8.08 -15.26
C VAL A 71 -6.74 -7.77 -13.88
N ALA A 72 -6.82 -8.74 -12.96
CA ALA A 72 -6.41 -8.55 -11.58
C ALA A 72 -4.90 -8.28 -11.43
N ALA A 73 -4.06 -9.00 -12.17
CA ALA A 73 -2.62 -8.83 -12.11
C ALA A 73 -2.14 -7.43 -12.52
N PRO A 74 -2.50 -6.87 -13.68
CA PRO A 74 -2.11 -5.50 -14.04
C PRO A 74 -2.79 -4.44 -13.15
N MET A 75 -3.98 -4.68 -12.60
CA MET A 75 -4.59 -3.78 -11.63
C MET A 75 -3.75 -3.70 -10.35
N GLN A 76 -3.30 -4.83 -9.81
CA GLN A 76 -2.43 -4.84 -8.64
C GLN A 76 -1.10 -4.15 -8.93
N ALA A 77 -0.44 -4.45 -10.05
CA ALA A 77 0.78 -3.78 -10.49
C ALA A 77 0.63 -2.26 -10.53
N THR A 78 -0.46 -1.79 -11.15
CA THR A 78 -0.77 -0.35 -11.28
C THR A 78 -1.02 0.28 -9.90
N ALA A 79 -1.72 -0.42 -9.00
CA ALA A 79 -1.98 0.05 -7.65
C ALA A 79 -0.67 0.16 -6.83
N GLU A 80 0.16 -0.88 -6.83
CA GLU A 80 1.42 -0.88 -6.07
C GLU A 80 2.37 0.21 -6.56
N LEU A 81 2.61 0.32 -7.86
CA LEU A 81 3.45 1.37 -8.42
C LEU A 81 2.85 2.76 -8.18
N GLY A 82 1.55 2.91 -8.40
CA GLY A 82 0.84 4.17 -8.20
C GLY A 82 0.92 4.64 -6.75
N PHE A 83 0.66 3.77 -5.78
CA PHE A 83 0.80 4.11 -4.36
C PHE A 83 2.23 4.50 -4.02
N GLY A 84 3.22 3.76 -4.52
CA GLY A 84 4.62 4.09 -4.33
C GLY A 84 4.96 5.49 -4.85
N VAL A 85 4.65 5.78 -6.10
CA VAL A 85 4.94 7.06 -6.75
C VAL A 85 4.21 8.22 -6.05
N PHE A 86 2.90 8.10 -5.81
CA PHE A 86 2.13 9.18 -5.19
C PHE A 86 2.54 9.44 -3.73
N LEU A 87 2.87 8.41 -2.97
CA LEU A 87 3.41 8.58 -1.62
C LEU A 87 4.80 9.22 -1.65
N VAL A 88 5.70 8.84 -2.54
CA VAL A 88 7.02 9.49 -2.67
C VAL A 88 6.86 10.95 -3.03
N LEU A 89 6.04 11.28 -4.01
CA LEU A 89 5.78 12.67 -4.42
C LEU A 89 5.00 13.46 -3.35
N GLY A 90 4.29 12.79 -2.46
CA GLY A 90 3.40 13.44 -1.49
C GLY A 90 2.20 14.10 -2.15
N LEU A 91 1.58 13.40 -3.11
CA LEU A 91 0.40 13.83 -3.84
C LEU A 91 -0.82 13.04 -3.39
N ALA A 92 -1.87 13.75 -2.98
CA ALA A 92 -3.10 13.18 -2.43
C ALA A 92 -2.82 12.16 -1.32
N SER A 93 -1.83 12.43 -0.49
CA SER A 93 -1.16 11.46 0.39
C SER A 93 -2.11 10.75 1.33
N ARG A 94 -3.17 11.41 1.82
CA ARG A 94 -4.17 10.81 2.72
C ARG A 94 -5.03 9.78 2.00
N ALA A 95 -5.52 10.11 0.82
CA ALA A 95 -6.37 9.21 0.02
C ALA A 95 -5.56 8.00 -0.45
N VAL A 96 -4.33 8.22 -0.90
CA VAL A 96 -3.42 7.16 -1.33
C VAL A 96 -3.05 6.25 -0.14
N ALA A 97 -2.78 6.81 1.04
CA ALA A 97 -2.51 6.03 2.25
C ALA A 97 -3.72 5.17 2.65
N LEU A 98 -4.94 5.69 2.54
CA LEU A 98 -6.17 4.92 2.79
C LEU A 98 -6.33 3.76 1.81
N ALA A 99 -6.11 4.01 0.51
CA ALA A 99 -6.17 2.97 -0.51
C ALA A 99 -5.08 1.91 -0.32
N ALA A 100 -3.86 2.34 0.02
CA ALA A 100 -2.75 1.46 0.36
C ALA A 100 -3.05 0.61 1.61
N PHE A 101 -3.68 1.18 2.64
CA PHE A 101 -4.16 0.43 3.80
C PHE A 101 -5.15 -0.67 3.39
N GLY A 102 -6.09 -0.36 2.49
CA GLY A 102 -7.04 -1.35 1.96
C GLY A 102 -6.34 -2.49 1.21
N LEU A 103 -5.38 -2.17 0.33
CA LEU A 103 -4.60 -3.19 -0.38
C LEU A 103 -3.79 -4.05 0.59
N LEU A 104 -3.04 -3.44 1.50
CA LEU A 104 -2.24 -4.17 2.50
C LEU A 104 -3.11 -5.08 3.37
N THR A 105 -4.30 -4.61 3.76
CA THR A 105 -5.27 -5.43 4.51
C THR A 105 -5.73 -6.63 3.70
N SER A 106 -6.02 -6.43 2.41
CA SER A 106 -6.44 -7.51 1.51
C SER A 106 -5.35 -8.58 1.35
N LEU A 107 -4.10 -8.14 1.19
CA LEU A 107 -2.94 -9.03 1.13
C LEU A 107 -2.73 -9.77 2.46
N TRP A 108 -2.82 -9.06 3.58
CA TRP A 108 -2.66 -9.65 4.91
C TRP A 108 -3.69 -10.77 5.18
N VAL A 109 -4.95 -10.57 4.81
CA VAL A 109 -5.97 -11.61 4.92
C VAL A 109 -5.70 -12.75 3.94
N SER A 110 -5.20 -12.47 2.74
CA SER A 110 -4.89 -13.49 1.72
C SER A 110 -3.75 -14.41 2.16
N GLU A 111 -2.72 -13.84 2.80
CA GLU A 111 -1.51 -14.54 3.25
C GLU A 111 -1.65 -15.18 4.63
N TRP A 112 -2.82 -15.10 5.26
CA TRP A 112 -3.03 -15.58 6.61
C TRP A 112 -2.67 -17.06 6.75
N GLY A 113 -1.66 -17.31 7.59
CA GLY A 113 -1.13 -18.65 7.86
C GLY A 113 -0.01 -19.10 6.91
N THR A 114 0.37 -18.31 5.90
CA THR A 114 1.47 -18.61 4.97
C THR A 114 2.65 -17.66 5.11
N ALA A 115 2.40 -16.42 5.51
CA ALA A 115 3.41 -15.40 5.73
C ALA A 115 3.49 -15.00 7.21
N TRP A 116 4.55 -14.30 7.57
CA TRP A 116 4.74 -13.78 8.90
C TRP A 116 3.82 -12.58 9.13
N ILE A 117 3.04 -12.60 10.22
CA ILE A 117 1.99 -11.62 10.49
C ILE A 117 2.47 -10.15 10.49
N TRP A 118 3.72 -9.92 10.92
CA TRP A 118 4.30 -8.58 11.03
C TRP A 118 4.72 -7.99 9.68
N GLU A 119 4.85 -8.80 8.65
CA GLU A 119 5.32 -8.37 7.33
C GLU A 119 4.41 -7.29 6.75
N LEU A 120 3.11 -7.48 6.83
CA LEU A 120 2.11 -6.53 6.34
C LEU A 120 1.49 -5.68 7.45
N LEU A 121 1.44 -6.16 8.68
CA LEU A 121 0.82 -5.43 9.78
C LEU A 121 1.53 -4.09 10.06
N VAL A 122 2.86 -4.07 10.04
CA VAL A 122 3.62 -2.84 10.28
C VAL A 122 3.34 -1.77 9.21
N PRO A 123 3.46 -2.05 7.89
CA PRO A 123 3.09 -1.07 6.85
C PRO A 123 1.60 -0.71 6.87
N MET A 124 0.70 -1.61 7.27
CA MET A 124 -0.73 -1.28 7.49
C MET A 124 -0.90 -0.20 8.56
N VAL A 125 -0.25 -0.36 9.72
CA VAL A 125 -0.31 0.64 10.81
C VAL A 125 0.25 1.97 10.33
N VAL A 126 1.37 1.96 9.60
CA VAL A 126 1.93 3.18 9.00
C VAL A 126 0.93 3.84 8.05
N ALA A 127 0.31 3.08 7.14
CA ALA A 127 -0.69 3.60 6.21
C ALA A 127 -1.91 4.19 6.94
N ALA A 128 -2.40 3.53 8.02
CA ALA A 128 -3.47 4.06 8.86
C ALA A 128 -3.08 5.39 9.51
N CYS A 129 -1.89 5.50 10.10
CA CYS A 129 -1.38 6.74 10.69
C CYS A 129 -1.28 7.87 9.66
N LEU A 130 -0.80 7.57 8.45
CA LEU A 130 -0.72 8.54 7.36
C LEU A 130 -2.10 9.02 6.90
N THR A 131 -3.10 8.13 6.89
CA THR A 131 -4.48 8.49 6.55
C THR A 131 -5.08 9.49 7.53
N LEU A 132 -4.78 9.33 8.83
CA LEU A 132 -5.27 10.21 9.89
C LEU A 132 -4.53 11.55 9.95
N GLY A 133 -3.31 11.60 9.44
CA GLY A 133 -2.45 12.77 9.45
C GLY A 133 -2.55 13.63 8.18
N THR A 134 -1.58 14.52 8.03
CA THR A 134 -1.38 15.34 6.81
C THR A 134 0.04 15.15 6.27
N PRO A 135 0.39 13.91 5.84
CA PRO A 135 1.77 13.53 5.57
C PRO A 135 2.40 14.25 4.37
N GLY A 136 1.59 14.74 3.44
CA GLY A 136 2.06 15.46 2.24
C GLY A 136 2.32 16.94 2.46
N ARG A 137 1.92 17.52 3.62
CA ARG A 137 2.13 18.96 3.93
C ARG A 137 3.59 19.33 4.21
N ARG A 138 4.47 18.37 4.41
CA ARG A 138 5.91 18.57 4.49
C ARG A 138 6.60 17.68 3.46
N LEU A 139 7.52 18.25 2.69
CA LEU A 139 8.25 17.54 1.62
C LEU A 139 7.34 16.83 0.60
N GLY A 140 6.18 17.42 0.27
CA GLY A 140 5.24 16.85 -0.68
C GLY A 140 4.52 17.91 -1.51
N VAL A 141 3.93 17.47 -2.63
CA VAL A 141 3.13 18.31 -3.53
C VAL A 141 1.87 18.82 -2.82
N ASP A 142 1.32 18.06 -1.88
CA ASP A 142 0.16 18.45 -1.06
C ASP A 142 0.40 19.75 -0.30
N ALA A 143 1.65 20.09 0.04
CA ALA A 143 1.98 21.37 0.67
C ALA A 143 1.66 22.58 -0.23
N ALA A 144 1.87 22.45 -1.54
CA ALA A 144 1.51 23.49 -2.50
C ALA A 144 0.00 23.51 -2.79
N LEU A 145 -0.62 22.33 -2.91
CA LEU A 145 -2.05 22.18 -3.14
C LEU A 145 -2.87 22.71 -1.98
N ALA A 146 -2.48 22.44 -0.73
CA ALA A 146 -3.16 22.92 0.47
C ALA A 146 -3.15 24.46 0.58
N ARG A 147 -2.11 25.13 0.06
CA ARG A 147 -2.08 26.60 -0.01
C ARG A 147 -3.02 27.17 -1.07
N ARG A 148 -3.20 26.44 -2.18
CA ARG A 148 -4.02 26.88 -3.31
C ARG A 148 -5.50 26.50 -3.14
N TYR A 149 -5.76 25.38 -2.48
CA TYR A 149 -7.10 24.80 -2.31
C TYR A 149 -7.28 24.34 -0.86
N PRO A 150 -7.43 25.29 0.10
CA PRO A 150 -7.43 24.98 1.54
C PRO A 150 -8.61 24.12 1.99
N ASP A 151 -9.74 24.19 1.28
CA ASP A 151 -10.99 23.53 1.67
C ASP A 151 -11.10 22.08 1.20
N VAL A 152 -10.10 21.58 0.47
CA VAL A 152 -10.10 20.19 -0.03
C VAL A 152 -9.42 19.27 1.00
N PRO A 153 -10.10 18.22 1.49
CA PRO A 153 -9.61 17.37 2.59
C PRO A 153 -8.58 16.32 2.17
N LEU A 154 -8.15 16.28 0.92
CA LEU A 154 -7.24 15.27 0.38
C LEU A 154 -5.77 15.47 0.78
N TRP A 155 -5.40 16.70 1.17
CA TRP A 155 -4.05 17.11 1.55
C TRP A 155 -3.95 17.84 2.89
#